data_e5fb035a359bfa327b02814e5dfc2f34
#
_entry.id   e5fb035a359bfa327b02814e5dfc2f34
#
_cell.length_a   1.000
_cell.length_b   1.000
_cell.length_c   1.000
_cell.angle_alpha   90.00
_cell.angle_beta   90.00
_cell.angle_gamma   90.00
#
_symmetry.space_group_name_H-M   'P 1'
#
loop_
_entity.id
_entity.type
_entity.pdbx_description
1 polymer ?
#
loop_
_entity_poly.entity_id
_entity_poly.type
_entity_poly.pdbx_seq_one_letter_code
_entity_poly.pdbx_strand_id
1 'polypeptide(L)'
;MISDKNFVDAAEGKTYFILNYGCQMNESDAEHYAGQLEEMGYAKADDFHNADIIVVNTCCVRESAEKRILGKIGELKRVKENHPGQVICVAGCMAQKDGEKLIKKHPQIDLLIGTAHVNSFKEILTDFLADKGGRIYDDMAISGSEFEGNRVRQSGFSAWIPIMYGCNNFCTYCIVPYVRGRERSRSIENIVEEVEQAVANGYKEFTLLGQNVNSYGKDFGEKGMFAKLLRRVNDVPGVERIRYMTSHPRDMGEDVIQAVAECEHICENFHVPFQAGSSRILKMMNRGYTREQYLELVKMIRRYVPDAAVTTDIIVGFPGETEEDFEETLSLVKEVGFDAAYTFIYSKRSGTPAAKMEGQVPLDVKKARLNRLMAVQNENSLKRNEEMVGKTYEVLAEGPSANNPNVWSGRTRTNKLVLWPTEGRTFTAGQKVNVKICNAQTWLVKGQAE
;
A
#
# COMPACT_ATOMS: atom_id res chain seq x y z
N MET A 1 28.06 25.58 -3.97
CA MET A 1 28.09 24.27 -3.31
C MET A 1 28.45 24.49 -1.85
N ILE A 2 27.47 24.53 -0.97
CA ILE A 2 27.68 24.45 0.48
C ILE A 2 27.99 22.99 0.73
N SER A 3 29.17 22.68 1.28
CA SER A 3 29.60 21.30 1.43
C SER A 3 28.69 20.53 2.40
N ASP A 4 28.39 19.28 2.11
CA ASP A 4 27.59 18.37 2.95
C ASP A 4 28.00 18.35 4.44
N LYS A 5 29.25 18.64 4.75
CA LYS A 5 29.77 18.79 6.11
C LYS A 5 29.09 19.87 6.95
N ASN A 6 28.73 21.02 6.36
CA ASN A 6 28.11 22.11 7.14
C ASN A 6 26.65 21.84 7.56
N PHE A 7 25.96 20.88 6.93
CA PHE A 7 24.59 20.50 7.28
C PHE A 7 24.56 19.42 8.37
N VAL A 8 25.46 18.46 8.32
CA VAL A 8 25.58 17.42 9.36
C VAL A 8 25.88 18.07 10.72
N ASP A 9 26.77 19.08 10.76
CA ASP A 9 27.08 19.83 11.99
C ASP A 9 25.88 20.66 12.50
N ALA A 10 25.00 21.13 11.62
CA ALA A 10 23.81 21.93 12.00
C ALA A 10 22.63 21.07 12.52
N ALA A 11 22.62 19.79 12.23
CA ALA A 11 21.61 18.82 12.69
C ALA A 11 22.06 17.99 13.90
N GLU A 12 23.32 18.15 14.36
CA GLU A 12 23.86 17.42 15.50
C GLU A 12 23.00 17.62 16.75
N GLY A 13 22.51 16.51 17.33
CA GLY A 13 21.62 16.51 18.47
C GLY A 13 20.16 16.82 18.18
N LYS A 14 19.79 17.09 16.92
CA LYS A 14 18.39 17.31 16.52
C LYS A 14 17.70 16.02 16.12
N THR A 15 16.38 16.02 16.24
CA THR A 15 15.57 14.83 16.05
C THR A 15 14.42 15.02 15.08
N TYR A 16 13.94 13.90 14.51
CA TYR A 16 12.75 13.87 13.67
C TYR A 16 11.73 12.84 14.14
N PHE A 17 10.47 13.07 13.79
CA PHE A 17 9.39 12.10 13.96
C PHE A 17 8.50 12.06 12.73
N ILE A 18 8.11 10.85 12.29
CA ILE A 18 7.22 10.67 11.15
C ILE A 18 5.88 10.11 11.61
N LEU A 19 4.81 10.87 11.41
CA LEU A 19 3.43 10.46 11.58
C LEU A 19 2.92 9.95 10.23
N ASN A 20 2.85 8.63 10.06
CA ASN A 20 2.43 8.03 8.81
C ASN A 20 0.97 7.58 8.83
N TYR A 21 0.19 8.05 7.84
CA TYR A 21 -1.21 7.71 7.66
C TYR A 21 -1.45 7.34 6.21
N GLY A 22 -1.73 6.06 5.93
CA GLY A 22 -2.04 5.72 4.53
C GLY A 22 -1.96 4.26 4.16
N CYS A 23 -1.56 4.04 2.93
CA CYS A 23 -1.33 2.73 2.32
C CYS A 23 0.16 2.39 2.34
N GLN A 24 0.51 1.20 1.85
CA GLN A 24 1.90 0.73 1.78
C GLN A 24 2.83 1.68 0.98
N MET A 25 2.29 2.36 -0.04
CA MET A 25 3.08 3.39 -0.75
C MET A 25 3.43 4.56 0.19
N ASN A 26 2.53 4.96 1.11
CA ASN A 26 2.87 5.97 2.11
C ASN A 26 3.90 5.44 3.12
N GLU A 27 3.85 4.14 3.46
CA GLU A 27 4.88 3.54 4.32
C GLU A 27 6.25 3.61 3.64
N SER A 28 6.32 3.26 2.37
CA SER A 28 7.54 3.39 1.58
C SER A 28 8.01 4.85 1.43
N ASP A 29 7.09 5.81 1.21
CA ASP A 29 7.42 7.24 1.19
C ASP A 29 8.00 7.68 2.55
N ALA A 30 7.43 7.19 3.68
CA ALA A 30 7.91 7.51 5.03
C ALA A 30 9.30 6.94 5.31
N GLU A 31 9.60 5.71 4.87
CA GLU A 31 10.94 5.12 4.96
C GLU A 31 11.98 5.95 4.20
N HIS A 32 11.56 6.52 3.07
CA HIS A 32 12.43 7.39 2.27
C HIS A 32 12.66 8.76 2.92
N TYR A 33 11.60 9.39 3.46
CA TYR A 33 11.77 10.63 4.25
C TYR A 33 12.70 10.41 5.44
N ALA A 34 12.56 9.29 6.14
CA ALA A 34 13.44 8.92 7.26
C ALA A 34 14.90 8.80 6.81
N GLY A 35 15.16 8.11 5.69
CA GLY A 35 16.51 7.98 5.13
C GLY A 35 17.14 9.32 4.80
N GLN A 36 16.40 10.22 4.14
CA GLN A 36 16.88 11.57 3.82
C GLN A 36 17.15 12.40 5.08
N LEU A 37 16.32 12.29 6.14
CA LEU A 37 16.56 12.99 7.40
C LEU A 37 17.79 12.45 8.15
N GLU A 38 18.01 11.13 8.16
CA GLU A 38 19.22 10.55 8.74
C GLU A 38 20.49 10.92 7.97
N GLU A 39 20.42 11.02 6.63
CA GLU A 39 21.52 11.57 5.81
C GLU A 39 21.83 13.03 6.12
N MET A 40 20.83 13.80 6.57
CA MET A 40 21.03 15.18 7.04
C MET A 40 21.57 15.26 8.47
N GLY A 41 21.70 14.12 9.19
CA GLY A 41 22.22 14.05 10.56
C GLY A 41 21.16 14.09 11.65
N TYR A 42 19.87 14.05 11.31
CA TYR A 42 18.79 13.98 12.32
C TYR A 42 18.66 12.56 12.88
N ALA A 43 18.44 12.44 14.18
CA ALA A 43 18.15 11.18 14.83
C ALA A 43 16.62 10.98 14.99
N LYS A 44 16.14 9.73 14.97
CA LYS A 44 14.72 9.44 15.20
C LYS A 44 14.35 9.69 16.66
N ALA A 45 13.31 10.49 16.91
CA ALA A 45 12.73 10.72 18.23
C ALA A 45 11.76 9.60 18.63
N ASP A 46 11.63 9.34 19.91
CA ASP A 46 10.65 8.41 20.46
C ASP A 46 9.24 9.01 20.52
N ASP A 47 9.14 10.35 20.62
CA ASP A 47 7.88 11.09 20.72
C ASP A 47 7.91 12.36 19.86
N PHE A 48 6.82 12.57 19.11
CA PHE A 48 6.67 13.74 18.22
C PHE A 48 6.62 15.07 18.97
N HIS A 49 6.27 15.08 20.27
CA HIS A 49 6.26 16.30 21.06
C HIS A 49 7.64 16.93 21.22
N ASN A 50 8.69 16.13 21.19
CA ASN A 50 10.07 16.56 21.43
C ASN A 50 10.92 16.60 20.13
N ALA A 51 10.33 16.25 19.00
CA ALA A 51 11.05 16.24 17.73
C ALA A 51 11.23 17.65 17.17
N ASP A 52 12.41 17.93 16.60
CA ASP A 52 12.68 19.21 15.92
C ASP A 52 11.96 19.29 14.56
N ILE A 53 11.84 18.15 13.88
CA ILE A 53 11.11 18.03 12.62
C ILE A 53 10.02 16.97 12.74
N ILE A 54 8.79 17.35 12.42
CA ILE A 54 7.65 16.43 12.32
C ILE A 54 7.24 16.33 10.85
N VAL A 55 7.26 15.13 10.28
CA VAL A 55 6.70 14.85 8.96
C VAL A 55 5.35 14.14 9.13
N VAL A 56 4.27 14.77 8.72
CA VAL A 56 2.93 14.17 8.66
C VAL A 56 2.71 13.66 7.24
N ASN A 57 2.97 12.38 7.00
CA ASN A 57 2.75 11.75 5.71
C ASN A 57 1.29 11.33 5.56
N THR A 58 0.61 11.86 4.53
CA THR A 58 -0.84 11.91 4.44
C THR A 58 -1.41 11.10 3.29
N CYS A 59 -2.61 10.56 3.50
CA CYS A 59 -3.40 9.84 2.51
C CYS A 59 -4.74 10.53 2.27
N CYS A 60 -5.27 10.48 1.04
CA CYS A 60 -6.61 10.95 0.69
C CYS A 60 -7.52 9.86 0.11
N VAL A 61 -7.10 8.59 0.22
CA VAL A 61 -7.87 7.45 -0.30
C VAL A 61 -9.07 7.10 0.60
N ARG A 62 -8.97 7.33 1.91
CA ARG A 62 -10.04 7.01 2.88
C ARG A 62 -10.44 8.25 3.68
N GLU A 63 -11.73 8.57 3.72
CA GLU A 63 -12.27 9.72 4.47
C GLU A 63 -11.96 9.66 5.97
N SER A 64 -12.00 8.45 6.55
CA SER A 64 -11.64 8.26 7.95
C SER A 64 -10.17 8.59 8.23
N ALA A 65 -9.27 8.30 7.28
CA ALA A 65 -7.87 8.68 7.38
C ALA A 65 -7.71 10.21 7.29
N GLU A 66 -8.39 10.87 6.36
CA GLU A 66 -8.36 12.34 6.24
C GLU A 66 -8.81 13.02 7.55
N LYS A 67 -9.92 12.56 8.15
CA LYS A 67 -10.41 13.12 9.44
C LYS A 67 -9.41 12.93 10.57
N ARG A 68 -8.77 11.76 10.66
CA ARG A 68 -7.73 11.49 11.68
C ARG A 68 -6.50 12.37 11.48
N ILE A 69 -6.06 12.55 10.23
CA ILE A 69 -4.93 13.41 9.87
C ILE A 69 -5.21 14.86 10.27
N LEU A 70 -6.38 15.40 9.89
CA LEU A 70 -6.77 16.77 10.24
C LEU A 70 -6.85 16.98 11.75
N GLY A 71 -7.35 15.99 12.51
CA GLY A 71 -7.34 16.00 13.96
C GLY A 71 -5.90 16.08 14.52
N LYS A 72 -4.99 15.26 14.00
CA LYS A 72 -3.58 15.27 14.42
C LYS A 72 -2.88 16.59 14.06
N ILE A 73 -3.09 17.13 12.86
CA ILE A 73 -2.56 18.45 12.48
C ILE A 73 -3.08 19.54 13.44
N GLY A 74 -4.36 19.45 13.87
CA GLY A 74 -4.90 20.36 14.89
C GLY A 74 -4.19 20.25 16.25
N GLU A 75 -3.85 19.02 16.68
CA GLU A 75 -3.06 18.77 17.91
C GLU A 75 -1.66 19.39 17.83
N LEU A 76 -1.01 19.29 16.68
CA LEU A 76 0.34 19.84 16.47
C LEU A 76 0.40 21.36 16.64
N LYS A 77 -0.72 22.07 16.58
CA LYS A 77 -0.74 23.50 16.92
C LYS A 77 -0.26 23.77 18.35
N ARG A 78 -0.78 22.98 19.33
CA ARG A 78 -0.37 23.11 20.73
C ARG A 78 1.08 22.69 20.95
N VAL A 79 1.52 21.66 20.22
CA VAL A 79 2.92 21.20 20.30
C VAL A 79 3.85 22.32 19.85
N LYS A 80 3.56 22.96 18.72
CA LYS A 80 4.36 24.08 18.19
C LYS A 80 4.33 25.33 19.09
N GLU A 81 3.20 25.62 19.76
CA GLU A 81 3.10 26.70 20.75
C GLU A 81 4.09 26.50 21.91
N ASN A 82 4.33 25.24 22.32
CA ASN A 82 5.31 24.88 23.35
C ASN A 82 6.76 24.79 22.82
N HIS A 83 6.94 24.52 21.52
CA HIS A 83 8.22 24.37 20.85
C HIS A 83 8.25 25.20 19.54
N PRO A 84 8.39 26.54 19.62
CA PRO A 84 8.29 27.43 18.44
C PRO A 84 9.30 27.16 17.33
N GLY A 85 10.46 26.55 17.66
CA GLY A 85 11.50 26.17 16.70
C GLY A 85 11.22 24.88 15.93
N GLN A 86 10.16 24.13 16.28
CA GLN A 86 9.81 22.89 15.62
C GLN A 86 9.30 23.13 14.18
N VAL A 87 9.73 22.31 13.23
CA VAL A 87 9.26 22.36 11.85
C VAL A 87 8.20 21.29 11.63
N ILE A 88 7.00 21.70 11.21
CA ILE A 88 5.90 20.82 10.85
C ILE A 88 5.78 20.75 9.33
N CYS A 89 6.18 19.62 8.77
CA CYS A 89 6.06 19.30 7.34
C CYS A 89 4.84 18.40 7.12
N VAL A 90 3.93 18.78 6.22
CA VAL A 90 2.83 17.90 5.77
C VAL A 90 3.13 17.43 4.37
N ALA A 91 3.21 16.11 4.19
CA ALA A 91 3.60 15.48 2.94
C ALA A 91 2.52 14.52 2.40
N GLY A 92 2.65 14.10 1.14
CA GLY A 92 1.86 13.04 0.53
C GLY A 92 0.57 13.48 -0.15
N CYS A 93 -0.39 12.55 -0.30
CA CYS A 93 -1.56 12.74 -1.16
C CYS A 93 -2.50 13.88 -0.76
N MET A 94 -2.66 14.15 0.56
CA MET A 94 -3.50 15.27 1.00
C MET A 94 -2.78 16.61 0.76
N ALA A 95 -1.47 16.67 0.99
CA ALA A 95 -0.66 17.83 0.67
C ALA A 95 -0.79 18.19 -0.83
N GLN A 96 -0.66 17.18 -1.70
CA GLN A 96 -0.85 17.32 -3.14
C GLN A 96 -2.25 17.79 -3.53
N LYS A 97 -3.30 17.29 -2.87
CA LYS A 97 -4.70 17.58 -3.20
C LYS A 97 -5.15 18.95 -2.73
N ASP A 98 -4.83 19.28 -1.49
CA ASP A 98 -5.42 20.41 -0.78
C ASP A 98 -4.49 21.66 -0.74
N GLY A 99 -3.19 21.48 -0.98
CA GLY A 99 -2.21 22.54 -1.23
C GLY A 99 -2.31 23.74 -0.29
N GLU A 100 -2.34 24.92 -0.87
CA GLU A 100 -2.43 26.20 -0.17
C GLU A 100 -3.63 26.30 0.79
N LYS A 101 -4.76 25.61 0.48
CA LYS A 101 -5.94 25.62 1.35
C LYS A 101 -5.66 25.01 2.70
N LEU A 102 -4.79 23.98 2.74
CA LEU A 102 -4.42 23.29 3.97
C LEU A 102 -3.58 24.22 4.88
N ILE A 103 -2.60 24.93 4.34
CA ILE A 103 -1.79 25.91 5.09
C ILE A 103 -2.65 27.08 5.59
N LYS A 104 -3.55 27.63 4.75
CA LYS A 104 -4.45 28.70 5.18
C LYS A 104 -5.32 28.32 6.36
N LYS A 105 -5.79 27.07 6.40
CA LYS A 105 -6.61 26.54 7.49
C LYS A 105 -5.80 26.15 8.72
N HIS A 106 -4.56 25.75 8.52
CA HIS A 106 -3.64 25.23 9.55
C HIS A 106 -2.29 25.96 9.49
N PRO A 107 -2.21 27.22 9.96
CA PRO A 107 -1.04 28.09 9.83
C PRO A 107 0.22 27.57 10.55
N GLN A 108 0.06 26.59 11.47
CA GLN A 108 1.17 25.92 12.14
C GLN A 108 1.97 25.00 11.21
N ILE A 109 1.47 24.69 10.00
CA ILE A 109 2.23 23.95 8.99
C ILE A 109 3.28 24.86 8.41
N ASP A 110 4.54 24.47 8.49
CA ASP A 110 5.67 25.22 7.95
C ASP A 110 5.95 24.89 6.51
N LEU A 111 5.89 23.60 6.16
CA LEU A 111 6.27 23.09 4.85
C LEU A 111 5.21 22.09 4.36
N LEU A 112 4.87 22.20 3.07
CA LEU A 112 3.92 21.32 2.41
C LEU A 112 4.56 20.70 1.17
N ILE A 113 4.57 19.35 1.10
CA ILE A 113 5.26 18.61 0.05
C ILE A 113 4.33 17.61 -0.62
N GLY A 114 4.08 17.80 -1.90
CA GLY A 114 3.30 16.90 -2.74
C GLY A 114 4.03 15.59 -3.05
N THR A 115 3.30 14.66 -3.64
CA THR A 115 3.80 13.31 -3.94
C THR A 115 4.86 13.26 -5.03
N ALA A 116 4.97 14.30 -5.86
CA ALA A 116 6.00 14.42 -6.89
C ALA A 116 7.38 14.75 -6.32
N HIS A 117 7.45 15.29 -5.11
CA HIS A 117 8.67 15.82 -4.49
C HIS A 117 9.25 14.93 -3.38
N VAL A 118 8.83 13.67 -3.29
CA VAL A 118 9.34 12.72 -2.28
C VAL A 118 10.86 12.56 -2.35
N ASN A 119 11.40 12.47 -3.57
CA ASN A 119 12.86 12.31 -3.78
C ASN A 119 13.67 13.59 -3.53
N SER A 120 13.03 14.76 -3.59
CA SER A 120 13.68 16.07 -3.39
C SER A 120 13.44 16.65 -1.99
N PHE A 121 12.97 15.81 -1.05
CA PHE A 121 12.63 16.25 0.30
C PHE A 121 13.81 16.89 1.03
N LYS A 122 15.00 16.27 0.94
CA LYS A 122 16.25 16.75 1.54
C LYS A 122 16.61 18.15 1.06
N GLU A 123 16.61 18.38 -0.26
CA GLU A 123 16.90 19.66 -0.87
C GLU A 123 15.90 20.73 -0.46
N ILE A 124 14.60 20.39 -0.53
CA ILE A 124 13.51 21.29 -0.17
C ILE A 124 13.59 21.69 1.31
N LEU A 125 13.81 20.73 2.19
CA LEU A 125 13.95 21.00 3.63
C LEU A 125 15.19 21.85 3.92
N THR A 126 16.30 21.56 3.24
CA THR A 126 17.55 22.32 3.34
C THR A 126 17.34 23.79 2.95
N ASP A 127 16.71 24.04 1.80
CA ASP A 127 16.42 25.40 1.34
C ASP A 127 15.44 26.12 2.25
N PHE A 128 14.43 25.42 2.77
CA PHE A 128 13.50 25.97 3.74
C PHE A 128 14.20 26.40 5.04
N LEU A 129 15.06 25.55 5.61
CA LEU A 129 15.81 25.84 6.83
C LEU A 129 16.83 26.97 6.65
N ALA A 130 17.32 27.18 5.43
CA ALA A 130 18.21 28.28 5.07
C ALA A 130 17.47 29.59 4.71
N ASP A 131 16.14 29.62 4.85
CA ASP A 131 15.25 30.72 4.47
C ASP A 131 15.39 31.15 2.98
N LYS A 132 15.66 30.16 2.11
CA LYS A 132 15.86 30.35 0.67
C LYS A 132 14.74 29.73 -0.17
N GLY A 133 13.97 28.78 0.39
CA GLY A 133 12.93 28.03 -0.30
C GLY A 133 11.52 28.53 -0.05
N GLY A 134 10.57 28.06 -0.86
CA GLY A 134 9.14 28.23 -0.65
C GLY A 134 8.60 27.34 0.49
N ARG A 135 7.32 27.52 0.80
CA ARG A 135 6.62 26.70 1.80
C ARG A 135 5.71 25.64 1.19
N ILE A 136 5.44 25.69 -0.10
CA ILE A 136 4.48 24.85 -0.80
C ILE A 136 5.11 24.29 -2.06
N TYR A 137 5.14 22.97 -2.16
CA TYR A 137 5.65 22.18 -3.28
C TYR A 137 4.57 21.14 -3.65
N ASP A 138 3.52 21.58 -4.35
CA ASP A 138 2.38 20.77 -4.75
C ASP A 138 2.16 20.70 -6.27
N ASP A 139 3.13 21.18 -7.05
CA ASP A 139 3.13 20.95 -8.49
C ASP A 139 3.42 19.48 -8.82
N MET A 140 3.08 19.07 -10.04
CA MET A 140 3.32 17.71 -10.53
C MET A 140 4.60 17.60 -11.37
N ALA A 141 5.40 18.67 -11.38
CA ALA A 141 6.71 18.65 -12.00
C ALA A 141 7.65 17.78 -11.17
N ILE A 142 8.20 16.75 -11.81
CA ILE A 142 9.10 15.83 -11.15
C ILE A 142 10.50 16.41 -11.24
N SER A 143 11.03 16.75 -10.10
CA SER A 143 12.44 17.06 -9.95
C SER A 143 13.16 15.80 -9.45
N GLY A 144 14.22 15.39 -10.14
CA GLY A 144 15.09 14.32 -9.71
C GLY A 144 15.09 13.09 -10.63
N SER A 145 16.17 12.36 -10.56
CA SER A 145 16.42 11.08 -11.20
C SER A 145 15.51 9.98 -10.66
N GLU A 146 15.57 8.82 -11.31
CA GLU A 146 15.07 7.56 -10.71
C GLU A 146 15.59 7.45 -9.27
N PHE A 147 14.75 6.84 -8.45
CA PHE A 147 14.94 6.72 -7.03
C PHE A 147 16.40 6.40 -6.64
N GLU A 148 17.09 7.36 -6.08
CA GLU A 148 18.40 7.22 -5.47
C GLU A 148 18.31 7.73 -4.02
N GLY A 149 18.61 6.89 -3.04
CA GLY A 149 18.68 7.33 -1.66
C GLY A 149 18.46 6.23 -0.64
N ASN A 150 18.93 6.52 0.56
CA ASN A 150 18.84 5.62 1.70
C ASN A 150 17.38 5.50 2.18
N ARG A 151 17.01 4.31 2.67
CA ARG A 151 15.70 4.06 3.28
C ARG A 151 15.88 3.51 4.68
N VAL A 152 15.19 4.10 5.63
CA VAL A 152 15.08 3.54 6.99
C VAL A 152 13.87 2.63 7.04
N ARG A 153 14.08 1.37 6.77
CA ARG A 153 13.03 0.36 6.73
C ARG A 153 12.57 -0.01 8.14
N GLN A 154 11.27 -0.13 8.32
CA GLN A 154 10.68 -0.44 9.64
C GLN A 154 10.67 -1.94 9.96
N SER A 155 10.55 -2.79 8.96
CA SER A 155 10.64 -4.25 9.13
C SER A 155 12.09 -4.70 9.05
N GLY A 156 12.47 -5.68 9.86
CA GLY A 156 13.82 -6.27 9.83
C GLY A 156 14.00 -7.37 8.80
N PHE A 157 12.96 -7.78 8.06
CA PHE A 157 13.04 -8.91 7.11
C PHE A 157 12.24 -8.69 5.83
N SER A 158 11.30 -7.74 5.80
CA SER A 158 10.42 -7.46 4.65
C SER A 158 10.62 -6.03 4.17
N ALA A 159 10.68 -5.82 2.86
CA ALA A 159 10.92 -4.53 2.23
C ALA A 159 9.84 -4.16 1.22
N TRP A 160 9.40 -2.90 1.28
CA TRP A 160 8.56 -2.27 0.27
C TRP A 160 9.43 -1.78 -0.88
N ILE A 161 9.13 -2.20 -2.11
CA ILE A 161 9.87 -1.80 -3.32
C ILE A 161 8.91 -1.10 -4.28
N PRO A 162 8.85 0.24 -4.31
CA PRO A 162 8.10 0.94 -5.33
C PRO A 162 8.71 0.67 -6.72
N ILE A 163 7.89 0.15 -7.63
CA ILE A 163 8.34 -0.16 -9.00
C ILE A 163 7.83 0.88 -9.99
N MET A 164 6.77 1.60 -9.63
CA MET A 164 6.16 2.64 -10.45
C MET A 164 5.35 3.62 -9.62
N TYR A 165 5.10 4.79 -10.16
CA TYR A 165 4.28 5.85 -9.56
C TYR A 165 3.16 6.26 -10.52
N GLY A 166 2.04 6.76 -9.97
CA GLY A 166 0.91 7.26 -10.75
C GLY A 166 0.03 6.16 -11.36
N CYS A 167 -1.05 6.56 -12.03
CA CYS A 167 -1.99 5.62 -12.66
C CYS A 167 -2.74 6.28 -13.83
N ASN A 168 -2.83 5.57 -14.95
CA ASN A 168 -3.51 6.02 -16.17
C ASN A 168 -4.94 5.48 -16.32
N ASN A 169 -5.48 4.76 -15.33
CA ASN A 169 -6.80 4.13 -15.47
C ASN A 169 -7.97 5.12 -15.37
N PHE A 170 -7.81 6.25 -14.66
CA PHE A 170 -8.86 7.26 -14.48
C PHE A 170 -10.22 6.67 -14.11
N CYS A 171 -10.25 5.66 -13.23
CA CYS A 171 -11.50 5.17 -12.67
C CYS A 171 -12.29 6.32 -12.06
N THR A 172 -13.58 6.43 -12.35
CA THR A 172 -14.39 7.62 -12.07
C THR A 172 -14.49 8.00 -10.59
N TYR A 173 -14.25 7.06 -9.69
CA TYR A 173 -14.24 7.26 -8.23
C TYR A 173 -12.86 7.55 -7.64
N CYS A 174 -11.79 7.39 -8.44
CA CYS A 174 -10.42 7.35 -7.93
C CYS A 174 -9.74 8.72 -8.03
N ILE A 175 -9.12 9.15 -6.92
CA ILE A 175 -8.38 10.40 -6.86
C ILE A 175 -6.89 10.24 -7.24
N VAL A 176 -6.38 9.00 -7.30
CA VAL A 176 -4.96 8.71 -7.50
C VAL A 176 -4.34 9.40 -8.71
N PRO A 177 -4.95 9.39 -9.94
CA PRO A 177 -4.35 10.08 -11.08
C PRO A 177 -4.14 11.58 -10.89
N TYR A 178 -4.95 12.19 -10.01
CA TYR A 178 -4.91 13.63 -9.73
C TYR A 178 -3.91 14.02 -8.63
N VAL A 179 -3.48 13.03 -7.82
CA VAL A 179 -2.57 13.29 -6.69
C VAL A 179 -1.24 12.55 -6.79
N ARG A 180 -1.10 11.55 -7.67
CA ARG A 180 0.17 10.84 -7.93
C ARG A 180 0.57 10.91 -9.41
N GLY A 181 -0.24 11.55 -10.26
CA GLY A 181 0.06 11.80 -11.66
C GLY A 181 -0.09 10.60 -12.58
N ARG A 182 0.51 10.73 -13.76
CA ARG A 182 0.57 9.67 -14.77
C ARG A 182 1.52 8.56 -14.37
N GLU A 183 1.31 7.37 -14.96
CA GLU A 183 2.19 6.22 -14.76
C GLU A 183 3.64 6.55 -15.17
N ARG A 184 4.56 6.19 -14.30
CA ARG A 184 6.00 6.29 -14.47
C ARG A 184 6.64 5.08 -13.82
N SER A 185 7.24 4.24 -14.63
CA SER A 185 7.94 3.04 -14.18
C SER A 185 9.40 3.34 -13.89
N ARG A 186 9.97 2.67 -12.90
CA ARG A 186 11.40 2.65 -12.66
C ARG A 186 12.04 1.62 -13.60
N SER A 187 13.30 1.77 -13.96
CA SER A 187 14.02 0.75 -14.74
C SER A 187 14.14 -0.58 -13.95
N ILE A 188 14.19 -1.70 -14.66
CA ILE A 188 14.39 -3.01 -14.04
C ILE A 188 15.70 -3.04 -13.27
N GLU A 189 16.74 -2.48 -13.83
CA GLU A 189 18.09 -2.43 -13.28
C GLU A 189 18.10 -1.72 -11.93
N ASN A 190 17.46 -0.55 -11.84
CA ASN A 190 17.37 0.22 -10.60
C ASN A 190 16.56 -0.52 -9.51
N ILE A 191 15.48 -1.23 -9.87
CA ILE A 191 14.70 -2.04 -8.95
C ILE A 191 15.49 -3.24 -8.44
N VAL A 192 16.18 -3.95 -9.33
CA VAL A 192 17.02 -5.10 -8.99
C VAL A 192 18.16 -4.70 -8.07
N GLU A 193 18.84 -3.59 -8.36
CA GLU A 193 19.90 -3.05 -7.50
C GLU A 193 19.39 -2.73 -6.08
N GLU A 194 18.20 -2.11 -5.95
CA GLU A 194 17.59 -1.87 -4.64
C GLU A 194 17.28 -3.19 -3.89
N VAL A 195 16.81 -4.22 -4.61
CA VAL A 195 16.56 -5.54 -4.03
C VAL A 195 17.86 -6.21 -3.59
N GLU A 196 18.92 -6.16 -4.40
CA GLU A 196 20.25 -6.71 -4.06
C GLU A 196 20.84 -6.04 -2.82
N GLN A 197 20.76 -4.71 -2.75
CA GLN A 197 21.19 -3.95 -1.57
C GLN A 197 20.39 -4.33 -0.32
N ALA A 198 19.08 -4.51 -0.45
CA ALA A 198 18.24 -4.93 0.67
C ALA A 198 18.55 -6.38 1.09
N VAL A 199 18.79 -7.31 0.16
CA VAL A 199 19.25 -8.67 0.47
C VAL A 199 20.57 -8.65 1.25
N ALA A 200 21.52 -7.82 0.82
CA ALA A 200 22.81 -7.66 1.51
C ALA A 200 22.64 -7.15 2.95
N ASN A 201 21.55 -6.41 3.23
CA ASN A 201 21.16 -5.95 4.57
C ASN A 201 20.27 -6.95 5.34
N GLY A 202 20.07 -8.17 4.83
CA GLY A 202 19.37 -9.26 5.52
C GLY A 202 17.87 -9.34 5.24
N TYR A 203 17.31 -8.52 4.33
CA TYR A 203 15.91 -8.61 3.93
C TYR A 203 15.66 -9.82 3.03
N LYS A 204 14.51 -10.46 3.17
CA LYS A 204 14.15 -11.74 2.53
C LYS A 204 12.85 -11.71 1.77
N GLU A 205 11.89 -10.91 2.21
CA GLU A 205 10.59 -10.74 1.56
C GLU A 205 10.50 -9.35 0.93
N PHE A 206 10.07 -9.30 -0.34
CA PHE A 206 9.97 -8.07 -1.12
C PHE A 206 8.55 -7.90 -1.65
N THR A 207 7.92 -6.78 -1.32
CA THR A 207 6.61 -6.45 -1.88
C THR A 207 6.75 -5.33 -2.90
N LEU A 208 6.48 -5.66 -4.16
CA LEU A 208 6.50 -4.71 -5.26
C LEU A 208 5.26 -3.82 -5.20
N LEU A 209 5.47 -2.51 -5.14
CA LEU A 209 4.41 -1.51 -4.96
C LEU A 209 4.21 -0.64 -6.20
N GLY A 210 2.95 -0.32 -6.46
CA GLY A 210 2.52 0.64 -7.47
C GLY A 210 1.03 0.92 -7.31
N GLN A 211 0.47 1.83 -8.11
CA GLN A 211 -0.97 2.06 -8.14
C GLN A 211 -1.69 1.10 -9.10
N ASN A 212 -0.96 0.49 -10.03
CA ASN A 212 -1.38 -0.60 -10.91
C ASN A 212 -0.13 -1.34 -11.40
N VAL A 213 0.39 -2.26 -10.59
CA VAL A 213 1.67 -2.94 -10.90
C VAL A 213 1.67 -3.70 -12.23
N ASN A 214 0.50 -4.15 -12.70
CA ASN A 214 0.36 -4.86 -13.97
C ASN A 214 0.57 -3.97 -15.20
N SER A 215 0.51 -2.64 -15.04
CA SER A 215 0.83 -1.70 -16.11
C SER A 215 2.30 -1.28 -16.13
N TYR A 216 3.14 -1.84 -15.24
CA TYR A 216 4.57 -1.56 -15.20
C TYR A 216 5.22 -1.71 -16.58
N GLY A 217 5.98 -0.71 -16.97
CA GLY A 217 6.71 -0.65 -18.25
C GLY A 217 5.87 -0.28 -19.47
N LYS A 218 4.55 -0.04 -19.34
CA LYS A 218 3.74 0.45 -20.47
C LYS A 218 4.21 1.82 -20.97
N ASP A 219 4.72 2.65 -20.10
CA ASP A 219 5.31 3.96 -20.41
C ASP A 219 6.65 3.85 -21.18
N PHE A 220 7.32 2.69 -21.12
CA PHE A 220 8.46 2.36 -21.98
C PHE A 220 8.04 1.93 -23.40
N GLY A 221 6.74 1.72 -23.65
CA GLY A 221 6.21 1.21 -24.92
C GLY A 221 6.37 -0.30 -25.12
N GLU A 222 6.74 -1.04 -24.08
CA GLU A 222 6.95 -2.48 -24.11
C GLU A 222 5.80 -3.25 -23.46
N LYS A 223 5.56 -4.49 -23.91
CA LYS A 223 4.59 -5.42 -23.32
C LYS A 223 5.28 -6.44 -22.43
N GLY A 224 4.54 -6.97 -21.44
CA GLY A 224 5.04 -8.06 -20.58
C GLY A 224 6.14 -7.65 -19.61
N MET A 225 6.37 -6.35 -19.42
CA MET A 225 7.45 -5.85 -18.59
C MET A 225 7.31 -6.22 -17.12
N PHE A 226 6.07 -6.31 -16.61
CA PHE A 226 5.86 -6.72 -15.23
C PHE A 226 6.24 -8.19 -15.01
N ALA A 227 5.87 -9.09 -15.91
CA ALA A 227 6.30 -10.49 -15.86
C ALA A 227 7.83 -10.63 -15.98
N LYS A 228 8.47 -9.81 -16.84
CA LYS A 228 9.93 -9.75 -16.96
C LYS A 228 10.58 -9.28 -15.65
N LEU A 229 10.05 -8.22 -15.02
CA LEU A 229 10.53 -7.73 -13.73
C LEU A 229 10.41 -8.79 -12.64
N LEU A 230 9.25 -9.47 -12.55
CA LEU A 230 9.02 -10.53 -11.57
C LEU A 230 10.08 -11.62 -11.66
N ARG A 231 10.40 -12.10 -12.89
CA ARG A 231 11.45 -13.11 -13.11
C ARG A 231 12.84 -12.58 -12.73
N ARG A 232 13.16 -11.33 -13.11
CA ARG A 232 14.44 -10.72 -12.75
C ARG A 232 14.66 -10.59 -11.25
N VAL A 233 13.61 -10.19 -10.49
CA VAL A 233 13.67 -10.13 -9.02
C VAL A 233 13.74 -11.54 -8.42
N ASN A 234 13.03 -12.52 -9.00
CA ASN A 234 13.11 -13.92 -8.57
C ASN A 234 14.53 -14.50 -8.68
N ASP A 235 15.29 -14.07 -9.67
CA ASP A 235 16.64 -14.56 -9.93
C ASP A 235 17.72 -13.90 -9.03
N VAL A 236 17.34 -12.93 -8.20
CA VAL A 236 18.28 -12.30 -7.26
C VAL A 236 18.60 -13.27 -6.11
N PRO A 237 19.87 -13.66 -5.91
CA PRO A 237 20.26 -14.57 -4.84
C PRO A 237 19.92 -14.00 -3.45
N GLY A 238 19.27 -14.80 -2.60
CA GLY A 238 18.87 -14.40 -1.25
C GLY A 238 17.45 -13.86 -1.13
N VAL A 239 16.77 -13.63 -2.23
CA VAL A 239 15.32 -13.40 -2.25
C VAL A 239 14.61 -14.71 -1.86
N GLU A 240 13.73 -14.64 -0.86
CA GLU A 240 12.97 -15.82 -0.41
C GLU A 240 11.48 -15.72 -0.73
N ARG A 241 10.91 -14.48 -0.77
CA ARG A 241 9.51 -14.23 -1.13
C ARG A 241 9.34 -12.93 -1.89
N ILE A 242 8.55 -12.98 -2.95
CA ILE A 242 8.11 -11.83 -3.74
C ILE A 242 6.61 -11.73 -3.65
N ARG A 243 6.11 -10.56 -3.25
CA ARG A 243 4.71 -10.19 -3.28
C ARG A 243 4.53 -8.98 -4.18
N TYR A 244 3.34 -8.77 -4.66
CA TYR A 244 2.96 -7.54 -5.35
C TYR A 244 1.54 -7.14 -4.98
N MET A 245 1.24 -5.86 -5.03
CA MET A 245 -0.06 -5.33 -4.62
C MET A 245 -0.61 -4.36 -5.65
N THR A 246 -1.94 -4.22 -5.66
CA THR A 246 -2.64 -3.23 -6.48
C THR A 246 -2.60 -3.55 -7.97
N SER A 247 -3.19 -4.69 -8.33
CA SER A 247 -3.42 -5.08 -9.72
C SER A 247 -4.73 -4.51 -10.28
N HIS A 248 -4.81 -4.40 -11.60
CA HIS A 248 -6.06 -4.07 -12.29
C HIS A 248 -6.46 -5.24 -13.19
N PRO A 249 -7.71 -5.76 -13.11
CA PRO A 249 -8.13 -6.95 -13.87
C PRO A 249 -7.88 -6.86 -15.38
N ARG A 250 -8.09 -5.68 -15.97
CA ARG A 250 -7.83 -5.45 -17.41
C ARG A 250 -6.38 -5.64 -17.82
N ASP A 251 -5.46 -5.37 -16.88
CA ASP A 251 -4.02 -5.35 -17.14
C ASP A 251 -3.31 -6.63 -16.65
N MET A 252 -4.06 -7.58 -16.05
CA MET A 252 -3.56 -8.88 -15.63
C MET A 252 -3.44 -9.81 -16.85
N GLY A 253 -2.25 -9.92 -17.38
CA GLY A 253 -1.94 -10.81 -18.51
C GLY A 253 -1.66 -12.26 -18.08
N GLU A 254 -1.77 -13.18 -19.03
CA GLU A 254 -1.42 -14.59 -18.85
C GLU A 254 0.08 -14.75 -18.51
N ASP A 255 0.93 -13.90 -19.06
CA ASP A 255 2.38 -13.84 -18.81
C ASP A 255 2.73 -13.60 -17.32
N VAL A 256 1.94 -12.77 -16.64
CA VAL A 256 2.10 -12.52 -15.17
C VAL A 256 1.68 -13.77 -14.38
N ILE A 257 0.57 -14.40 -14.78
CA ILE A 257 0.06 -15.61 -14.12
C ILE A 257 1.05 -16.77 -14.29
N GLN A 258 1.63 -16.92 -15.50
CA GLN A 258 2.69 -17.89 -15.77
C GLN A 258 3.94 -17.61 -14.92
N ALA A 259 4.37 -16.34 -14.79
CA ALA A 259 5.50 -16.00 -13.94
C ALA A 259 5.27 -16.42 -12.48
N VAL A 260 4.04 -16.25 -11.94
CA VAL A 260 3.70 -16.71 -10.59
C VAL A 260 3.73 -18.24 -10.50
N ALA A 261 3.31 -18.96 -11.54
CA ALA A 261 3.31 -20.43 -11.57
C ALA A 261 4.70 -21.04 -11.69
N GLU A 262 5.63 -20.37 -12.37
CA GLU A 262 6.94 -20.89 -12.75
C GLU A 262 8.05 -20.48 -11.77
N CYS A 263 7.93 -19.33 -11.12
CA CYS A 263 8.97 -18.74 -10.28
C CYS A 263 8.82 -19.16 -8.81
N GLU A 264 9.87 -19.75 -8.24
CA GLU A 264 9.86 -20.33 -6.90
C GLU A 264 9.54 -19.31 -5.79
N HIS A 265 10.06 -18.08 -5.92
CA HIS A 265 9.98 -17.08 -4.85
C HIS A 265 8.73 -16.20 -4.94
N ILE A 266 7.97 -16.22 -6.05
CA ILE A 266 6.75 -15.43 -6.18
C ILE A 266 5.61 -16.11 -5.43
N CYS A 267 4.99 -15.37 -4.51
CA CYS A 267 3.89 -15.88 -3.69
C CYS A 267 2.60 -16.05 -4.50
N GLU A 268 1.87 -17.13 -4.27
CA GLU A 268 0.63 -17.51 -4.95
C GLU A 268 -0.57 -16.71 -4.40
N ASN A 269 -0.46 -15.38 -4.39
CA ASN A 269 -1.48 -14.47 -3.90
C ASN A 269 -1.81 -13.41 -4.96
N PHE A 270 -3.02 -13.45 -5.50
CA PHE A 270 -3.50 -12.52 -6.53
C PHE A 270 -4.49 -11.55 -5.90
N HIS A 271 -4.07 -10.29 -5.69
CA HIS A 271 -4.99 -9.24 -5.33
C HIS A 271 -5.52 -8.56 -6.59
N VAL A 272 -6.76 -8.88 -6.98
CA VAL A 272 -7.37 -8.45 -8.25
C VAL A 272 -8.69 -7.73 -7.97
N PRO A 273 -8.68 -6.41 -7.70
CA PRO A 273 -9.85 -5.63 -7.33
C PRO A 273 -10.91 -5.57 -8.45
N PHE A 274 -12.06 -6.24 -8.29
CA PHE A 274 -13.12 -6.18 -9.28
C PHE A 274 -14.08 -4.99 -9.10
N GLN A 275 -14.18 -4.44 -7.90
CA GLN A 275 -14.93 -3.26 -7.47
C GLN A 275 -16.46 -3.40 -7.50
N ALA A 276 -17.08 -3.93 -8.56
CA ALA A 276 -18.50 -4.18 -8.69
C ALA A 276 -18.78 -5.37 -9.59
N GLY A 277 -19.83 -6.16 -9.31
CA GLY A 277 -20.18 -7.36 -10.07
C GLY A 277 -21.05 -7.10 -11.31
N SER A 278 -21.63 -5.90 -11.42
CA SER A 278 -22.44 -5.51 -12.57
C SER A 278 -21.59 -4.88 -13.66
N SER A 279 -21.64 -5.41 -14.89
CA SER A 279 -20.96 -4.84 -16.06
C SER A 279 -21.40 -3.41 -16.36
N ARG A 280 -22.65 -3.06 -16.04
CA ARG A 280 -23.17 -1.68 -16.15
C ARG A 280 -22.44 -0.73 -15.19
N ILE A 281 -22.30 -1.11 -13.94
CA ILE A 281 -21.58 -0.32 -12.93
C ILE A 281 -20.08 -0.26 -13.25
N LEU A 282 -19.47 -1.35 -13.68
CA LEU A 282 -18.05 -1.37 -14.10
C LEU A 282 -17.79 -0.37 -15.25
N LYS A 283 -18.71 -0.28 -16.22
CA LYS A 283 -18.66 0.73 -17.28
C LYS A 283 -18.74 2.15 -16.74
N MET A 284 -19.67 2.41 -15.81
CA MET A 284 -19.81 3.73 -15.16
C MET A 284 -18.58 4.08 -14.31
N MET A 285 -17.94 3.10 -13.71
CA MET A 285 -16.67 3.23 -12.96
C MET A 285 -15.46 3.42 -13.89
N ASN A 286 -15.60 3.31 -15.22
CA ASN A 286 -14.52 3.34 -16.20
C ASN A 286 -13.48 2.22 -15.97
N ARG A 287 -13.94 0.99 -15.70
CA ARG A 287 -13.03 -0.13 -15.40
C ARG A 287 -12.48 -0.82 -16.65
N GLY A 288 -13.17 -0.74 -17.81
CA GLY A 288 -12.67 -1.26 -19.10
C GLY A 288 -12.68 -2.78 -19.20
N TYR A 289 -13.48 -3.47 -18.39
CA TYR A 289 -13.76 -4.92 -18.48
C TYR A 289 -15.20 -5.20 -18.01
N THR A 290 -15.70 -6.39 -18.32
CA THR A 290 -17.02 -6.88 -17.90
C THR A 290 -16.90 -7.93 -16.79
N ARG A 291 -18.04 -8.29 -16.20
CA ARG A 291 -18.17 -9.38 -15.23
C ARG A 291 -17.61 -10.69 -15.80
N GLU A 292 -17.98 -11.03 -17.04
CA GLU A 292 -17.60 -12.27 -17.69
C GLU A 292 -16.07 -12.33 -17.90
N GLN A 293 -15.47 -11.23 -18.33
CA GLN A 293 -14.01 -11.14 -18.49
C GLN A 293 -13.28 -11.30 -17.15
N TYR A 294 -13.86 -10.78 -16.05
CA TYR A 294 -13.29 -11.00 -14.73
C TYR A 294 -13.36 -12.46 -14.31
N LEU A 295 -14.49 -13.13 -14.53
CA LEU A 295 -14.64 -14.55 -14.22
C LEU A 295 -13.67 -15.43 -15.03
N GLU A 296 -13.46 -15.14 -16.32
CA GLU A 296 -12.48 -15.83 -17.13
C GLU A 296 -11.05 -15.61 -16.62
N LEU A 297 -10.72 -14.40 -16.16
CA LEU A 297 -9.43 -14.14 -15.52
C LEU A 297 -9.23 -15.00 -14.26
N VAL A 298 -10.23 -15.09 -13.39
CA VAL A 298 -10.15 -15.94 -12.18
C VAL A 298 -10.01 -17.42 -12.54
N LYS A 299 -10.72 -17.89 -13.56
CA LYS A 299 -10.57 -19.27 -14.07
C LYS A 299 -9.14 -19.50 -14.61
N MET A 300 -8.58 -18.54 -15.33
CA MET A 300 -7.21 -18.61 -15.83
C MET A 300 -6.20 -18.69 -14.66
N ILE A 301 -6.34 -17.85 -13.64
CA ILE A 301 -5.48 -17.89 -12.44
C ILE A 301 -5.53 -19.29 -11.81
N ARG A 302 -6.71 -19.85 -11.58
CA ARG A 302 -6.88 -21.17 -10.95
C ARG A 302 -6.40 -22.33 -11.83
N ARG A 303 -6.41 -22.16 -13.16
CA ARG A 303 -5.86 -23.15 -14.07
C ARG A 303 -4.35 -23.26 -13.98
N TYR A 304 -3.64 -22.12 -13.92
CA TYR A 304 -2.18 -22.07 -13.83
C TYR A 304 -1.67 -22.28 -12.40
N VAL A 305 -2.39 -21.76 -11.41
CA VAL A 305 -2.02 -21.77 -9.98
C VAL A 305 -3.23 -22.26 -9.17
N PRO A 306 -3.50 -23.57 -9.10
CA PRO A 306 -4.71 -24.13 -8.49
C PRO A 306 -4.93 -23.72 -7.03
N ASP A 307 -3.85 -23.61 -6.25
CA ASP A 307 -3.88 -23.28 -4.82
C ASP A 307 -3.74 -21.76 -4.56
N ALA A 308 -3.87 -20.93 -5.60
CA ALA A 308 -3.75 -19.48 -5.46
C ALA A 308 -4.84 -18.91 -4.55
N ALA A 309 -4.44 -18.04 -3.64
CA ALA A 309 -5.38 -17.14 -2.98
C ALA A 309 -5.76 -15.99 -3.91
N VAL A 310 -7.05 -15.76 -4.06
CA VAL A 310 -7.59 -14.63 -4.83
C VAL A 310 -8.30 -13.68 -3.88
N THR A 311 -7.81 -12.45 -3.82
CA THR A 311 -8.36 -11.39 -2.98
C THR A 311 -8.80 -10.20 -3.82
N THR A 312 -9.67 -9.35 -3.29
CA THR A 312 -10.29 -8.26 -4.06
C THR A 312 -10.69 -7.07 -3.20
N ASP A 313 -10.99 -5.95 -3.89
CA ASP A 313 -11.69 -4.79 -3.34
C ASP A 313 -13.09 -4.69 -3.93
N ILE A 314 -14.08 -4.29 -3.12
CA ILE A 314 -15.46 -4.12 -3.52
C ILE A 314 -16.02 -2.81 -2.97
N ILE A 315 -16.65 -2.03 -3.84
CA ILE A 315 -17.32 -0.78 -3.49
C ILE A 315 -18.82 -0.94 -3.68
N VAL A 316 -19.60 -0.78 -2.62
CA VAL A 316 -21.06 -0.79 -2.67
C VAL A 316 -21.63 0.62 -2.65
N GLY A 317 -22.80 0.81 -3.29
CA GLY A 317 -23.50 2.08 -3.32
C GLY A 317 -22.81 3.13 -4.21
N PHE A 318 -22.21 2.70 -5.29
CA PHE A 318 -21.73 3.61 -6.36
C PHE A 318 -22.91 4.40 -6.94
N PRO A 319 -22.74 5.68 -7.39
CA PRO A 319 -23.82 6.45 -7.97
C PRO A 319 -24.57 5.69 -9.08
N GLY A 320 -25.88 5.60 -8.97
CA GLY A 320 -26.74 4.88 -9.91
C GLY A 320 -26.77 3.35 -9.75
N GLU A 321 -26.13 2.78 -8.74
CA GLU A 321 -26.22 1.34 -8.43
C GLU A 321 -27.63 0.99 -7.97
N THR A 322 -28.29 0.07 -8.70
CA THR A 322 -29.61 -0.48 -8.34
C THR A 322 -29.46 -1.68 -7.42
N GLU A 323 -30.59 -2.26 -6.96
CA GLU A 323 -30.55 -3.50 -6.17
C GLU A 323 -30.11 -4.68 -7.03
N GLU A 324 -30.52 -4.72 -8.29
CA GLU A 324 -30.14 -5.76 -9.25
C GLU A 324 -28.62 -5.75 -9.49
N ASP A 325 -28.00 -4.56 -9.66
CA ASP A 325 -26.54 -4.44 -9.79
C ASP A 325 -25.81 -4.95 -8.54
N PHE A 326 -26.37 -4.69 -7.36
CA PHE A 326 -25.81 -5.18 -6.11
C PHE A 326 -25.96 -6.70 -5.98
N GLU A 327 -27.09 -7.29 -6.39
CA GLU A 327 -27.28 -8.75 -6.44
C GLU A 327 -26.28 -9.42 -7.41
N GLU A 328 -25.97 -8.81 -8.54
CA GLU A 328 -24.90 -9.27 -9.42
C GLU A 328 -23.54 -9.26 -8.70
N THR A 329 -23.28 -8.25 -7.85
CA THR A 329 -22.05 -8.21 -7.03
C THR A 329 -22.01 -9.34 -6.02
N LEU A 330 -23.10 -9.60 -5.29
CA LEU A 330 -23.19 -10.72 -4.35
C LEU A 330 -23.02 -12.07 -5.05
N SER A 331 -23.65 -12.23 -6.22
CA SER A 331 -23.58 -13.47 -6.99
C SER A 331 -22.13 -13.74 -7.47
N LEU A 332 -21.40 -12.72 -7.90
CA LEU A 332 -19.99 -12.85 -8.30
C LEU A 332 -19.11 -13.25 -7.10
N VAL A 333 -19.33 -12.65 -5.92
CA VAL A 333 -18.60 -13.00 -4.70
C VAL A 333 -18.82 -14.47 -4.31
N LYS A 334 -20.06 -14.96 -4.43
CA LYS A 334 -20.39 -16.38 -4.17
C LYS A 334 -19.74 -17.31 -5.21
N GLU A 335 -19.79 -16.94 -6.49
CA GLU A 335 -19.25 -17.74 -7.60
C GLU A 335 -17.73 -17.87 -7.52
N VAL A 336 -17.03 -16.76 -7.25
CA VAL A 336 -15.58 -16.77 -7.13
C VAL A 336 -15.11 -17.40 -5.82
N GLY A 337 -15.79 -17.18 -4.70
CA GLY A 337 -15.36 -17.66 -3.39
C GLY A 337 -13.98 -17.12 -3.02
N PHE A 338 -13.89 -15.80 -2.87
CA PHE A 338 -12.62 -15.11 -2.54
C PHE A 338 -12.06 -15.52 -1.19
N ASP A 339 -10.75 -15.58 -1.10
CA ASP A 339 -10.01 -15.80 0.15
C ASP A 339 -10.18 -14.66 1.14
N ALA A 340 -10.20 -13.43 0.66
CA ALA A 340 -10.51 -12.23 1.40
C ALA A 340 -11.01 -11.13 0.46
N ALA A 341 -11.82 -10.20 0.98
CA ALA A 341 -12.21 -9.00 0.28
C ALA A 341 -12.15 -7.78 1.20
N TYR A 342 -11.64 -6.68 0.69
CA TYR A 342 -11.75 -5.38 1.33
C TYR A 342 -13.00 -4.70 0.80
N THR A 343 -13.98 -4.48 1.69
CA THR A 343 -15.31 -3.99 1.32
C THR A 343 -15.49 -2.55 1.78
N PHE A 344 -16.00 -1.70 0.89
CA PHE A 344 -16.13 -0.27 1.12
C PHE A 344 -17.50 0.24 0.70
N ILE A 345 -18.00 1.23 1.45
CA ILE A 345 -19.08 2.08 0.99
C ILE A 345 -18.47 3.14 0.06
N TYR A 346 -19.10 3.38 -1.10
CA TYR A 346 -18.72 4.50 -1.95
C TYR A 346 -18.79 5.82 -1.16
N SER A 347 -17.68 6.53 -1.10
CA SER A 347 -17.55 7.85 -0.50
C SER A 347 -17.14 8.88 -1.55
N LYS A 348 -17.86 10.02 -1.60
CA LYS A 348 -17.55 11.10 -2.53
C LYS A 348 -16.13 11.62 -2.32
N ARG A 349 -15.36 11.72 -3.40
CA ARG A 349 -14.04 12.34 -3.41
C ARG A 349 -14.08 13.61 -4.24
N SER A 350 -13.89 14.76 -3.60
CA SER A 350 -13.81 16.04 -4.32
C SER A 350 -12.76 15.96 -5.43
N GLY A 351 -13.12 16.44 -6.61
CA GLY A 351 -12.28 16.38 -7.81
C GLY A 351 -12.48 15.15 -8.70
N THR A 352 -13.20 14.10 -8.24
CA THR A 352 -13.47 12.93 -9.06
C THR A 352 -14.77 13.06 -9.87
N PRO A 353 -14.88 12.42 -11.06
CA PRO A 353 -16.12 12.40 -11.84
C PRO A 353 -17.32 11.84 -11.07
N ALA A 354 -17.13 10.72 -10.34
CA ALA A 354 -18.21 10.06 -9.59
C ALA A 354 -18.80 10.94 -8.48
N ALA A 355 -18.05 11.91 -7.95
CA ALA A 355 -18.57 12.84 -6.95
C ALA A 355 -19.65 13.78 -7.51
N LYS A 356 -19.65 14.00 -8.85
CA LYS A 356 -20.60 14.86 -9.57
C LYS A 356 -21.74 14.10 -10.22
N MET A 357 -21.69 12.74 -10.22
CA MET A 357 -22.76 11.92 -10.80
C MET A 357 -24.04 12.05 -10.00
N GLU A 358 -25.16 12.05 -10.72
CA GLU A 358 -26.50 11.91 -10.16
C GLU A 358 -26.75 10.49 -9.63
N GLY A 359 -27.89 10.27 -8.96
CA GLY A 359 -28.25 8.94 -8.45
C GLY A 359 -27.39 8.49 -7.28
N GLN A 360 -26.94 9.41 -6.43
CA GLN A 360 -26.20 9.06 -5.21
C GLN A 360 -27.04 8.18 -4.29
N VAL A 361 -26.57 6.98 -4.02
CA VAL A 361 -27.28 6.02 -3.17
C VAL A 361 -27.34 6.51 -1.71
N PRO A 362 -28.49 6.44 -1.01
CA PRO A 362 -28.61 6.81 0.40
C PRO A 362 -27.68 6.00 1.31
N LEU A 363 -27.26 6.60 2.42
CA LEU A 363 -26.26 5.99 3.31
C LEU A 363 -26.76 4.71 4.01
N ASP A 364 -28.05 4.69 4.37
CA ASP A 364 -28.71 3.54 4.98
C ASP A 364 -28.73 2.33 4.02
N VAL A 365 -29.06 2.57 2.74
CA VAL A 365 -29.02 1.57 1.67
C VAL A 365 -27.58 1.03 1.50
N LYS A 366 -26.59 1.93 1.43
CA LYS A 366 -25.17 1.54 1.35
C LYS A 366 -24.76 0.67 2.51
N LYS A 367 -25.15 1.01 3.75
CA LYS A 367 -24.84 0.24 4.96
C LYS A 367 -25.51 -1.14 4.93
N ALA A 368 -26.76 -1.21 4.50
CA ALA A 368 -27.50 -2.47 4.37
C ALA A 368 -26.81 -3.39 3.34
N ARG A 369 -26.42 -2.86 2.17
CA ARG A 369 -25.67 -3.61 1.14
C ARG A 369 -24.31 -4.07 1.66
N LEU A 370 -23.57 -3.20 2.34
CA LEU A 370 -22.27 -3.56 2.92
C LEU A 370 -22.39 -4.72 3.89
N ASN A 371 -23.38 -4.70 4.81
CA ASN A 371 -23.58 -5.76 5.78
C ASN A 371 -23.91 -7.11 5.10
N ARG A 372 -24.75 -7.11 4.07
CA ARG A 372 -25.06 -8.31 3.28
C ARG A 372 -23.83 -8.85 2.56
N LEU A 373 -23.03 -7.96 1.95
CA LEU A 373 -21.79 -8.33 1.29
C LEU A 373 -20.78 -8.95 2.27
N MET A 374 -20.61 -8.33 3.43
CA MET A 374 -19.70 -8.82 4.47
C MET A 374 -20.12 -10.22 4.99
N ALA A 375 -21.43 -10.48 5.15
CA ALA A 375 -21.91 -11.79 5.56
C ALA A 375 -21.50 -12.87 4.55
N VAL A 376 -21.75 -12.67 3.26
CA VAL A 376 -21.37 -13.58 2.18
C VAL A 376 -19.86 -13.80 2.12
N GLN A 377 -19.08 -12.70 2.21
CA GLN A 377 -17.61 -12.81 2.15
C GLN A 377 -17.04 -13.52 3.38
N ASN A 378 -17.59 -13.29 4.56
CA ASN A 378 -17.15 -13.99 5.78
C ASN A 378 -17.34 -15.50 5.69
N GLU A 379 -18.45 -15.95 5.11
CA GLU A 379 -18.70 -17.38 4.83
C GLU A 379 -17.63 -17.94 3.87
N ASN A 380 -17.34 -17.23 2.77
CA ASN A 380 -16.29 -17.63 1.84
C ASN A 380 -14.92 -17.72 2.51
N SER A 381 -14.54 -16.68 3.27
CA SER A 381 -13.23 -16.63 3.95
C SER A 381 -13.09 -17.77 4.96
N LEU A 382 -14.14 -18.04 5.75
CA LEU A 382 -14.14 -19.15 6.70
C LEU A 382 -13.98 -20.48 5.98
N LYS A 383 -14.77 -20.74 4.94
CA LYS A 383 -14.68 -21.98 4.15
C LYS A 383 -13.27 -22.19 3.59
N ARG A 384 -12.65 -21.16 3.00
CA ARG A 384 -11.28 -21.23 2.51
C ARG A 384 -10.26 -21.54 3.61
N ASN A 385 -10.46 -20.99 4.79
CA ASN A 385 -9.60 -21.25 5.93
C ASN A 385 -9.82 -22.67 6.50
N GLU A 386 -11.04 -23.19 6.49
CA GLU A 386 -11.36 -24.56 6.89
C GLU A 386 -10.69 -25.61 5.98
N GLU A 387 -10.56 -25.33 4.67
CA GLU A 387 -9.85 -26.18 3.72
C GLU A 387 -8.34 -26.34 4.05
N MET A 388 -7.79 -25.46 4.88
CA MET A 388 -6.40 -25.52 5.35
C MET A 388 -6.20 -26.44 6.56
N VAL A 389 -7.27 -26.76 7.31
CA VAL A 389 -7.16 -27.55 8.54
C VAL A 389 -6.61 -28.95 8.24
N GLY A 390 -5.68 -29.41 9.05
CA GLY A 390 -4.97 -30.69 8.92
C GLY A 390 -3.77 -30.65 7.97
N LYS A 391 -3.55 -29.58 7.22
CA LYS A 391 -2.40 -29.40 6.32
C LYS A 391 -1.30 -28.59 6.98
N THR A 392 -0.07 -28.80 6.54
CA THR A 392 1.12 -28.06 6.98
C THR A 392 1.49 -27.02 5.92
N TYR A 393 1.76 -25.79 6.36
CA TYR A 393 2.14 -24.67 5.50
C TYR A 393 3.46 -24.05 5.97
N GLU A 394 4.28 -23.62 5.02
CA GLU A 394 5.40 -22.74 5.29
C GLU A 394 4.87 -21.34 5.64
N VAL A 395 5.21 -20.87 6.82
CA VAL A 395 4.83 -19.56 7.36
C VAL A 395 6.09 -18.72 7.58
N LEU A 396 6.12 -17.51 7.09
CA LEU A 396 7.14 -16.53 7.42
C LEU A 396 6.75 -15.84 8.72
N ALA A 397 7.56 -16.01 9.76
CA ALA A 397 7.31 -15.45 11.10
C ALA A 397 7.46 -13.92 11.08
N GLU A 398 6.44 -13.20 11.57
CA GLU A 398 6.43 -11.73 11.63
C GLU A 398 6.82 -11.22 13.02
N GLY A 399 6.42 -11.94 14.06
CA GLY A 399 6.70 -11.56 15.44
C GLY A 399 5.69 -12.13 16.43
N PRO A 400 5.86 -11.82 17.73
CA PRO A 400 4.88 -12.15 18.75
C PRO A 400 3.53 -11.48 18.46
N SER A 401 2.45 -12.19 18.75
CA SER A 401 1.09 -11.62 18.65
C SER A 401 0.95 -10.45 19.61
N ALA A 402 0.31 -9.36 19.17
CA ALA A 402 0.09 -8.17 19.98
C ALA A 402 -0.67 -8.44 21.30
N ASN A 403 -1.49 -9.49 21.35
CA ASN A 403 -2.32 -9.82 22.50
C ASN A 403 -1.70 -10.88 23.43
N ASN A 404 -0.68 -11.62 22.96
CA ASN A 404 -0.06 -12.69 23.76
C ASN A 404 1.37 -12.96 23.26
N PRO A 405 2.42 -12.64 24.05
CA PRO A 405 3.81 -12.84 23.67
C PRO A 405 4.21 -14.30 23.51
N ASN A 406 3.43 -15.24 24.09
CA ASN A 406 3.65 -16.68 23.95
C ASN A 406 3.02 -17.27 22.68
N VAL A 407 2.43 -16.43 21.83
CA VAL A 407 1.85 -16.81 20.55
C VAL A 407 2.54 -15.99 19.46
N TRP A 408 3.08 -16.67 18.47
CA TRP A 408 3.68 -16.05 17.31
C TRP A 408 2.66 -15.88 16.18
N SER A 409 2.92 -14.91 15.32
CA SER A 409 2.17 -14.63 14.11
C SER A 409 3.09 -14.65 12.90
N GLY A 410 2.51 -14.99 11.76
CA GLY A 410 3.20 -14.94 10.48
C GLY A 410 2.23 -15.19 9.33
N ARG A 411 2.76 -15.18 8.11
CA ARG A 411 1.96 -15.35 6.90
C ARG A 411 2.44 -16.49 6.03
N THR A 412 1.45 -17.23 5.50
CA THR A 412 1.70 -18.19 4.43
C THR A 412 2.10 -17.47 3.13
N ARG A 413 2.56 -18.22 2.12
CA ARG A 413 2.78 -17.69 0.76
C ARG A 413 1.49 -17.08 0.18
N THR A 414 0.33 -17.68 0.44
CA THR A 414 -1.00 -17.16 0.07
C THR A 414 -1.51 -16.01 0.94
N ASN A 415 -0.63 -15.41 1.78
CA ASN A 415 -0.90 -14.26 2.65
C ASN A 415 -1.93 -14.51 3.77
N LYS A 416 -2.21 -15.76 4.14
CA LYS A 416 -3.06 -16.08 5.29
C LYS A 416 -2.33 -15.84 6.59
N LEU A 417 -2.98 -15.14 7.52
CA LEU A 417 -2.45 -14.94 8.88
C LEU A 417 -2.57 -16.24 9.67
N VAL A 418 -1.44 -16.67 10.20
CA VAL A 418 -1.32 -17.87 11.03
C VAL A 418 -0.86 -17.48 12.42
N LEU A 419 -1.49 -18.03 13.44
CA LEU A 419 -1.07 -17.91 14.83
C LEU A 419 -0.69 -19.29 15.36
N TRP A 420 0.43 -19.38 16.10
CA TRP A 420 0.88 -20.62 16.74
C TRP A 420 1.53 -20.34 18.11
N PRO A 421 1.36 -21.24 19.10
CA PRO A 421 2.03 -21.09 20.39
C PRO A 421 3.53 -21.35 20.28
N THR A 422 4.30 -20.71 21.16
CA THR A 422 5.77 -20.90 21.19
C THR A 422 6.17 -22.29 21.72
N GLU A 423 5.41 -22.85 22.64
CA GLU A 423 5.67 -24.16 23.29
C GLU A 423 7.11 -24.29 23.79
N GLY A 424 7.68 -23.18 24.32
CA GLY A 424 9.05 -23.12 24.81
C GLY A 424 10.13 -22.97 23.72
N ARG A 425 9.75 -22.89 22.44
CA ARG A 425 10.65 -22.62 21.33
C ARG A 425 10.85 -21.10 21.15
N THR A 426 12.01 -20.73 20.64
CA THR A 426 12.33 -19.36 20.26
C THR A 426 12.24 -19.22 18.75
N PHE A 427 11.52 -18.20 18.28
CA PHE A 427 11.43 -17.85 16.88
C PHE A 427 12.03 -16.47 16.63
N THR A 428 12.39 -16.17 15.39
CA THR A 428 12.88 -14.87 14.96
C THR A 428 12.04 -14.34 13.79
N ALA A 429 11.85 -13.03 13.71
CA ALA A 429 11.19 -12.42 12.57
C ALA A 429 11.96 -12.72 11.28
N GLY A 430 11.23 -13.05 10.20
CA GLY A 430 11.83 -13.49 8.93
C GLY A 430 12.22 -14.98 8.89
N GLN A 431 12.00 -15.75 9.97
CA GLN A 431 12.21 -17.20 9.97
C GLN A 431 11.06 -17.91 9.24
N LYS A 432 11.39 -18.88 8.39
CA LYS A 432 10.41 -19.82 7.83
C LYS A 432 10.12 -20.92 8.87
N VAL A 433 8.85 -21.13 9.14
CA VAL A 433 8.34 -22.11 10.11
C VAL A 433 7.27 -22.94 9.44
N ASN A 434 7.39 -24.27 9.51
CA ASN A 434 6.32 -25.17 9.10
C ASN A 434 5.27 -25.24 10.21
N VAL A 435 4.02 -24.87 9.88
CA VAL A 435 2.92 -24.85 10.84
C VAL A 435 1.78 -25.73 10.34
N LYS A 436 1.44 -26.75 11.14
CA LYS A 436 0.25 -27.60 10.89
C LYS A 436 -0.97 -26.89 11.40
N ILE A 437 -1.93 -26.61 10.50
CA ILE A 437 -3.14 -25.89 10.82
C ILE A 437 -4.13 -26.82 11.57
N CYS A 438 -4.57 -26.38 12.75
CA CYS A 438 -5.46 -27.14 13.61
C CYS A 438 -6.86 -26.53 13.73
N ASN A 439 -7.00 -25.22 13.51
CA ASN A 439 -8.26 -24.48 13.66
C ASN A 439 -8.36 -23.33 12.65
N ALA A 440 -9.54 -23.08 12.14
CA ALA A 440 -9.85 -22.00 11.23
C ALA A 440 -10.81 -20.99 11.87
N GLN A 441 -10.56 -19.72 11.61
CA GLN A 441 -11.44 -18.59 11.89
C GLN A 441 -11.63 -17.77 10.62
N THR A 442 -12.58 -16.88 10.58
CA THR A 442 -12.86 -16.06 9.38
C THR A 442 -11.64 -15.30 8.86
N TRP A 443 -10.81 -14.75 9.76
CA TRP A 443 -9.73 -13.83 9.41
C TRP A 443 -8.32 -14.40 9.58
N LEU A 444 -8.21 -15.54 10.23
CA LEU A 444 -6.92 -16.16 10.53
C LEU A 444 -7.08 -17.67 10.74
N VAL A 445 -5.98 -18.38 10.71
CA VAL A 445 -5.92 -19.79 11.11
C VAL A 445 -4.97 -19.97 12.29
N LYS A 446 -5.16 -21.05 13.06
CA LYS A 446 -4.27 -21.40 14.18
C LYS A 446 -3.67 -22.77 13.94
N GLY A 447 -2.43 -22.93 14.35
CA GLY A 447 -1.72 -24.19 14.17
C GLY A 447 -0.67 -24.43 15.25
N GLN A 448 0.13 -25.44 15.01
CA GLN A 448 1.29 -25.83 15.84
C GLN A 448 2.52 -25.88 14.94
N ALA A 449 3.64 -25.33 15.40
CA ALA A 449 4.91 -25.42 14.69
C ALA A 449 5.44 -26.87 14.77
N GLU A 450 5.86 -27.40 13.62
CA GLU A 450 6.46 -28.73 13.50
C GLU A 450 7.98 -28.72 13.64
#